data_21f64ed2524083ce78c61d0d96b817a7
#
_entry.id   21f64ed2524083ce78c61d0d96b817a7
#
_cell.length_a   1.000
_cell.length_b   1.000
_cell.length_c   1.000
_cell.angle_alpha   90.00
_cell.angle_beta   90.00
_cell.angle_gamma   90.00
#
_symmetry.space_group_name_H-M   'P 1'
#
loop_
_entity.id
_entity.type
_entity.pdbx_description
1 polymer ?
#
loop_
_entity_poly.entity_id
_entity_poly.type
_entity_poly.pdbx_seq_one_letter_code
_entity_poly.pdbx_strand_id
1 'polypeptide(L)'
;MERYGDIPGIIALVILAWQDFRTRKIAWWLLPVLAASFFLAGYASASAKTIGQTFSINIVFLLIQFLLVWSWFSVKNKRFSKIIDTQIGLGDVLFMICVALVFSPGNFLIFYIGGMILTLIITLVIRVVRKNSLAEIPLAGALSLPLIILCGWRLFSPGKDFYNDAWLMQFFETNF
;
A
#
# COMPACT_ATOMS: atom_id res chain seq x y z
N MET A 1 22.17 7.60 11.92
CA MET A 1 21.36 8.60 11.15
C MET A 1 20.30 7.96 10.26
N GLU A 2 20.33 6.66 10.04
CA GLU A 2 19.58 5.96 8.98
C GLU A 2 18.10 5.71 9.24
N ARG A 3 17.59 5.91 10.46
CA ARG A 3 16.23 5.52 10.85
C ARG A 3 15.21 6.66 10.97
N TYR A 4 15.68 7.88 10.99
CA TYR A 4 14.82 9.04 11.17
C TYR A 4 13.96 9.36 9.92
N GLY A 5 14.31 8.78 8.75
CA GLY A 5 13.51 8.91 7.54
C GLY A 5 12.12 8.29 7.63
N ASP A 6 11.93 7.28 8.49
CA ASP A 6 10.62 6.63 8.69
C ASP A 6 9.65 7.48 9.51
N ILE A 7 10.15 8.33 10.39
CA ILE A 7 9.29 9.11 11.32
C ILE A 7 8.29 10.01 10.58
N PRO A 8 8.70 10.85 9.62
CA PRO A 8 7.75 11.66 8.84
C PRO A 8 6.74 10.79 8.08
N GLY A 9 7.18 9.63 7.55
CA GLY A 9 6.30 8.67 6.89
C GLY A 9 5.24 8.11 7.82
N ILE A 10 5.61 7.70 9.03
CA ILE A 10 4.66 7.18 10.04
C ILE A 10 3.67 8.27 10.45
N ILE A 11 4.12 9.50 10.69
CA ILE A 11 3.23 10.63 11.02
C ILE A 11 2.24 10.86 9.88
N ALA A 12 2.71 10.91 8.64
CA ALA A 12 1.86 11.10 7.48
C ALA A 12 0.85 9.94 7.30
N LEU A 13 1.26 8.68 7.55
CA LEU A 13 0.38 7.51 7.53
C LEU A 13 -0.72 7.60 8.61
N VAL A 14 -0.38 8.03 9.82
CA VAL A 14 -1.36 8.20 10.91
C VAL A 14 -2.38 9.27 10.54
N ILE A 15 -1.94 10.41 10.01
CA ILE A 15 -2.82 11.49 9.55
C ILE A 15 -3.71 11.01 8.40
N LEU A 16 -3.13 10.28 7.43
CA LEU A 16 -3.85 9.72 6.29
C LEU A 16 -4.92 8.73 6.76
N ALA A 17 -4.56 7.79 7.64
CA ALA A 17 -5.50 6.84 8.22
C ALA A 17 -6.68 7.57 8.88
N TRP A 18 -6.36 8.54 9.74
CA TRP A 18 -7.39 9.31 10.45
C TRP A 18 -8.32 10.08 9.49
N GLN A 19 -7.76 10.70 8.45
CA GLN A 19 -8.54 11.42 7.43
C GLN A 19 -9.44 10.46 6.65
N ASP A 20 -8.88 9.34 6.18
CA ASP A 20 -9.61 8.37 5.36
C ASP A 20 -10.78 7.72 6.14
N PHE A 21 -10.56 7.32 7.40
CA PHE A 21 -11.62 6.80 8.26
C PHE A 21 -12.71 7.81 8.61
N ARG A 22 -12.35 9.12 8.70
CA ARG A 22 -13.29 10.18 9.11
C ARG A 22 -14.03 10.82 7.94
N THR A 23 -13.31 11.18 6.87
CA THR A 23 -13.83 12.00 5.77
C THR A 23 -13.81 11.31 4.42
N ARG A 24 -13.09 10.17 4.30
CA ARG A 24 -12.86 9.43 3.04
C ARG A 24 -12.26 10.31 1.95
N LYS A 25 -11.52 11.31 2.37
CA LYS A 25 -10.78 12.22 1.50
C LYS A 25 -9.36 12.30 2.03
N ILE A 26 -8.40 12.02 1.16
CA ILE A 26 -6.99 12.12 1.46
C ILE A 26 -6.51 13.49 1.01
N ALA A 27 -5.87 14.24 1.91
CA ALA A 27 -5.25 15.50 1.55
C ALA A 27 -4.08 15.22 0.59
N TRP A 28 -4.13 15.77 -0.60
CA TRP A 28 -3.19 15.49 -1.69
C TRP A 28 -1.72 15.74 -1.32
N TRP A 29 -1.44 16.68 -0.42
CA TRP A 29 -0.07 17.00 0.04
C TRP A 29 0.56 15.90 0.90
N LEU A 30 -0.25 15.01 1.50
CA LEU A 30 0.27 13.86 2.27
C LEU A 30 0.98 12.83 1.37
N LEU A 31 0.53 12.68 0.14
CA LEU A 31 1.08 11.71 -0.80
C LEU A 31 2.53 12.03 -1.20
N PRO A 32 2.88 13.27 -1.60
CA PRO A 32 4.28 13.64 -1.82
C PRO A 32 5.15 13.49 -0.57
N VAL A 33 4.63 13.82 0.61
CA VAL A 33 5.35 13.65 1.89
C VAL A 33 5.64 12.16 2.15
N LEU A 34 4.64 11.30 1.94
CA LEU A 34 4.81 9.85 2.04
C LEU A 34 5.85 9.32 1.04
N ALA A 35 5.73 9.69 -0.22
CA ALA A 35 6.64 9.25 -1.26
C ALA A 35 8.09 9.67 -0.95
N ALA A 36 8.30 10.94 -0.54
CA ALA A 36 9.61 11.45 -0.15
C ALA A 36 10.17 10.70 1.08
N SER A 37 9.35 10.50 2.11
CA SER A 37 9.76 9.77 3.32
C SER A 37 10.14 8.33 3.01
N PHE A 38 9.36 7.63 2.21
CA PHE A 38 9.63 6.25 1.83
C PHE A 38 10.86 6.12 0.94
N PHE A 39 11.05 7.05 0.01
CA PHE A 39 12.26 7.11 -0.80
C PHE A 39 13.51 7.34 0.04
N LEU A 40 13.48 8.30 0.97
CA LEU A 40 14.60 8.59 1.87
C LEU A 40 14.91 7.40 2.80
N ALA A 41 13.87 6.79 3.34
CA ALA A 41 14.00 5.59 4.18
C ALA A 41 14.56 4.39 3.40
N GLY A 42 14.13 4.24 2.14
CA GLY A 42 14.65 3.21 1.24
C GLY A 42 16.10 3.47 0.84
N TYR A 43 16.47 4.72 0.59
CA TYR A 43 17.83 5.12 0.20
C TYR A 43 18.86 4.83 1.29
N ALA A 44 18.44 4.77 2.54
CA ALA A 44 19.31 4.36 3.66
C ALA A 44 19.64 2.85 3.63
N SER A 45 18.82 2.03 2.99
CA SER A 45 18.97 0.56 2.96
C SER A 45 19.38 0.01 1.59
N ALA A 46 19.03 0.72 0.51
CA ALA A 46 19.25 0.26 -0.86
C ALA A 46 19.76 1.38 -1.77
N SER A 47 20.43 1.01 -2.87
CA SER A 47 20.86 2.01 -3.86
C SER A 47 19.66 2.61 -4.59
N ALA A 48 19.77 3.87 -5.07
CA ALA A 48 18.71 4.50 -5.87
C ALA A 48 18.34 3.67 -7.11
N LYS A 49 19.31 2.97 -7.70
CA LYS A 49 19.06 2.05 -8.84
C LYS A 49 18.17 0.88 -8.41
N THR A 50 18.45 0.27 -7.27
CA THR A 50 17.64 -0.85 -6.73
C THR A 50 16.21 -0.38 -6.43
N ILE A 51 16.07 0.77 -5.76
CA ILE A 51 14.75 1.36 -5.48
C ILE A 51 13.97 1.59 -6.78
N GLY A 52 14.61 2.18 -7.81
CA GLY A 52 13.97 2.41 -9.10
C GLY A 52 13.54 1.13 -9.81
N GLN A 53 14.35 0.07 -9.75
CA GLN A 53 14.03 -1.23 -10.34
C GLN A 53 12.84 -1.90 -9.61
N THR A 54 12.89 -1.99 -8.28
CA THR A 54 11.82 -2.59 -7.47
C THR A 54 10.51 -1.81 -7.63
N PHE A 55 10.57 -0.49 -7.59
CA PHE A 55 9.43 0.38 -7.84
C PHE A 55 8.80 0.13 -9.22
N SER A 56 9.63 0.05 -10.28
CA SER A 56 9.14 -0.21 -11.64
C SER A 56 8.40 -1.54 -11.74
N ILE A 57 8.92 -2.60 -11.12
CA ILE A 57 8.27 -3.92 -11.08
C ILE A 57 6.93 -3.83 -10.34
N ASN A 58 6.91 -3.18 -9.18
CA ASN A 58 5.69 -3.00 -8.39
C ASN A 58 4.63 -2.19 -9.13
N ILE A 59 5.04 -1.14 -9.87
CA ILE A 59 4.12 -0.34 -10.70
C ILE A 59 3.56 -1.18 -11.85
N VAL A 60 4.38 -1.98 -12.53
CA VAL A 60 3.90 -2.89 -13.57
C VAL A 60 2.85 -3.86 -13.01
N PHE A 61 3.10 -4.42 -11.83
CA PHE A 61 2.12 -5.27 -11.15
C PHE A 61 0.79 -4.53 -10.88
N LEU A 62 0.85 -3.32 -10.32
CA LEU A 62 -0.34 -2.50 -10.07
C LEU A 62 -1.09 -2.16 -11.38
N LEU A 63 -0.36 -1.84 -12.45
CA LEU A 63 -0.96 -1.55 -13.76
C LEU A 63 -1.69 -2.78 -14.33
N ILE A 64 -1.06 -3.96 -14.29
CA ILE A 64 -1.68 -5.21 -14.75
C ILE A 64 -2.98 -5.44 -13.97
N GLN A 65 -2.93 -5.30 -12.65
CA GLN A 65 -4.10 -5.50 -11.81
C GLN A 65 -5.20 -4.47 -12.07
N PHE A 66 -4.85 -3.21 -12.23
CA PHE A 66 -5.79 -2.16 -12.61
C PHE A 66 -6.45 -2.44 -13.96
N LEU A 67 -5.68 -2.90 -14.94
CA LEU A 67 -6.18 -3.30 -16.26
C LEU A 67 -7.13 -4.51 -16.17
N LEU A 68 -6.84 -5.49 -15.33
CA LEU A 68 -7.72 -6.65 -15.11
C LEU A 68 -9.06 -6.22 -14.52
N VAL A 69 -9.03 -5.37 -13.47
CA VAL A 69 -10.24 -4.83 -12.85
C VAL A 69 -11.03 -3.98 -13.84
N TRP A 70 -10.36 -3.10 -14.58
CA TRP A 70 -10.99 -2.27 -15.61
C TRP A 70 -11.64 -3.10 -16.71
N SER A 71 -10.94 -4.13 -17.20
CA SER A 71 -11.44 -5.05 -18.22
C SER A 71 -12.68 -5.77 -17.73
N TRP A 72 -12.66 -6.30 -16.51
CA TRP A 72 -13.79 -6.97 -15.89
C TRP A 72 -15.04 -6.07 -15.81
N PHE A 73 -14.90 -4.85 -15.32
CA PHE A 73 -16.04 -3.91 -15.22
C PHE A 73 -16.52 -3.43 -16.59
N SER A 74 -15.63 -3.25 -17.56
CA SER A 74 -16.00 -2.88 -18.93
C SER A 74 -16.83 -3.96 -19.61
N VAL A 75 -16.44 -5.23 -19.45
CA VAL A 75 -17.22 -6.38 -19.97
C VAL A 75 -18.56 -6.50 -19.27
N LYS A 76 -18.59 -6.39 -17.93
CA LYS A 76 -19.80 -6.53 -17.14
C LYS A 76 -20.84 -5.44 -17.45
N ASN A 77 -20.39 -4.20 -17.62
CA ASN A 77 -21.28 -3.05 -17.84
C ASN A 77 -21.59 -2.78 -19.31
N LYS A 78 -20.99 -3.53 -20.24
CA LYS A 78 -21.11 -3.33 -21.71
C LYS A 78 -20.84 -1.88 -22.16
N ARG A 79 -20.09 -1.10 -21.40
CA ARG A 79 -19.73 0.29 -21.67
C ARG A 79 -18.34 0.56 -21.12
N PHE A 80 -17.58 1.46 -21.78
CA PHE A 80 -16.34 2.02 -21.22
C PHE A 80 -16.73 2.83 -19.96
N SER A 81 -16.65 2.21 -18.80
CA SER A 81 -16.99 2.87 -17.54
C SER A 81 -15.75 3.63 -17.01
N LYS A 82 -15.97 4.86 -16.55
CA LYS A 82 -14.99 5.55 -15.73
C LYS A 82 -14.91 4.83 -14.38
N ILE A 83 -13.85 4.05 -14.15
CA ILE A 83 -13.67 3.29 -12.91
C ILE A 83 -13.08 4.18 -11.81
N ILE A 84 -12.22 5.12 -12.21
CA ILE A 84 -11.66 6.13 -11.29
C ILE A 84 -12.80 7.03 -10.83
N ASP A 85 -12.86 7.29 -9.53
CA ASP A 85 -13.87 8.06 -8.80
C ASP A 85 -15.27 7.40 -8.68
N THR A 86 -15.54 6.32 -9.42
CA THR A 86 -16.83 5.59 -9.28
C THR A 86 -16.70 4.27 -8.55
N GLN A 87 -15.56 3.57 -8.71
CA GLN A 87 -15.31 2.25 -8.14
C GLN A 87 -14.04 2.22 -7.27
N ILE A 88 -12.99 2.95 -7.69
CA ILE A 88 -11.72 3.05 -6.99
C ILE A 88 -11.42 4.53 -6.81
N GLY A 89 -11.16 4.97 -5.58
CA GLY A 89 -10.78 6.34 -5.27
C GLY A 89 -9.39 6.65 -5.86
N LEU A 90 -9.25 7.81 -6.50
CA LEU A 90 -7.94 8.26 -7.00
C LEU A 90 -6.90 8.32 -5.88
N GLY A 91 -7.31 8.68 -4.66
CA GLY A 91 -6.46 8.70 -3.47
C GLY A 91 -5.89 7.33 -3.12
N ASP A 92 -6.70 6.26 -3.25
CA ASP A 92 -6.27 4.87 -3.00
C ASP A 92 -5.21 4.43 -4.02
N VAL A 93 -5.40 4.77 -5.30
CA VAL A 93 -4.43 4.46 -6.36
C VAL A 93 -3.10 5.17 -6.09
N LEU A 94 -3.14 6.46 -5.79
CA LEU A 94 -1.93 7.25 -5.48
C LEU A 94 -1.24 6.76 -4.20
N PHE A 95 -2.01 6.35 -3.19
CA PHE A 95 -1.47 5.74 -1.98
C PHE A 95 -0.73 4.43 -2.31
N MET A 96 -1.30 3.56 -3.13
CA MET A 96 -0.65 2.31 -3.54
C MET A 96 0.64 2.56 -4.32
N ILE A 97 0.70 3.61 -5.14
CA ILE A 97 1.94 4.05 -5.82
C ILE A 97 3.01 4.45 -4.78
N CYS A 98 2.64 5.18 -3.72
CA CYS A 98 3.58 5.51 -2.64
C CYS A 98 4.05 4.24 -1.90
N VAL A 99 3.17 3.29 -1.63
CA VAL A 99 3.51 2.00 -0.98
C VAL A 99 4.46 1.17 -1.85
N ALA A 100 4.33 1.23 -3.17
CA ALA A 100 5.22 0.54 -4.10
C ALA A 100 6.70 0.96 -3.97
N LEU A 101 7.00 2.11 -3.35
CA LEU A 101 8.36 2.56 -3.03
C LEU A 101 8.95 1.88 -1.79
N VAL A 102 8.15 1.25 -0.94
CA VAL A 102 8.59 0.75 0.38
C VAL A 102 9.21 -0.64 0.30
N PHE A 103 8.71 -1.47 -0.61
CA PHE A 103 8.94 -2.91 -0.60
C PHE A 103 9.65 -3.41 -1.86
N SER A 104 10.46 -4.47 -1.70
CA SER A 104 10.84 -5.36 -2.79
C SER A 104 9.59 -6.02 -3.41
N PRO A 105 9.66 -6.54 -4.63
CA PRO A 105 8.50 -7.10 -5.31
C PRO A 105 7.78 -8.22 -4.55
N GLY A 106 8.54 -9.13 -3.92
CA GLY A 106 7.97 -10.22 -3.13
C GLY A 106 7.27 -9.72 -1.86
N ASN A 107 7.93 -8.85 -1.11
CA ASN A 107 7.36 -8.24 0.08
C ASN A 107 6.14 -7.36 -0.26
N PHE A 108 6.17 -6.66 -1.40
CA PHE A 108 5.05 -5.88 -1.90
C PHE A 108 3.83 -6.75 -2.18
N LEU A 109 4.02 -7.89 -2.86
CA LEU A 109 2.94 -8.82 -3.16
C LEU A 109 2.28 -9.36 -1.89
N ILE A 110 3.08 -9.75 -0.89
CA ILE A 110 2.56 -10.25 0.39
C ILE A 110 1.82 -9.15 1.15
N PHE A 111 2.41 -7.94 1.23
CA PHE A 111 1.74 -6.80 1.84
C PHE A 111 0.42 -6.48 1.14
N TYR A 112 0.41 -6.50 -0.19
CA TYR A 112 -0.77 -6.22 -1.00
C TYR A 112 -1.90 -7.23 -0.73
N ILE A 113 -1.59 -8.53 -0.83
CA ILE A 113 -2.59 -9.60 -0.60
C ILE A 113 -3.07 -9.57 0.86
N GLY A 114 -2.15 -9.55 1.80
CA GLY A 114 -2.47 -9.50 3.23
C GLY A 114 -3.27 -8.26 3.62
N GLY A 115 -2.89 -7.11 3.07
CA GLY A 115 -3.59 -5.85 3.27
C GLY A 115 -5.01 -5.85 2.69
N MET A 116 -5.20 -6.42 1.50
CA MET A 116 -6.53 -6.58 0.90
C MET A 116 -7.44 -7.49 1.75
N ILE A 117 -6.91 -8.62 2.25
CA ILE A 117 -7.63 -9.51 3.16
C ILE A 117 -8.00 -8.76 4.44
N LEU A 118 -7.06 -8.05 5.04
CA LEU A 118 -7.30 -7.27 6.25
C LEU A 118 -8.37 -6.19 6.02
N THR A 119 -8.30 -5.46 4.91
CA THR A 119 -9.30 -4.45 4.54
C THR A 119 -10.69 -5.07 4.38
N LEU A 120 -10.77 -6.25 3.78
CA LEU A 120 -12.03 -6.98 3.66
C LEU A 120 -12.60 -7.33 5.05
N ILE A 121 -11.76 -7.86 5.95
CA ILE A 121 -12.16 -8.19 7.33
C ILE A 121 -12.65 -6.93 8.06
N ILE A 122 -11.88 -5.84 8.04
CA ILE A 122 -12.26 -4.57 8.68
C ILE A 122 -13.60 -4.08 8.12
N THR A 123 -13.79 -4.15 6.82
CA THR A 123 -15.04 -3.72 6.17
C THR A 123 -16.22 -4.56 6.61
N LEU A 124 -16.06 -5.87 6.67
CA LEU A 124 -17.10 -6.79 7.14
C LEU A 124 -17.49 -6.48 8.59
N VAL A 125 -16.49 -6.29 9.47
CA VAL A 125 -16.73 -5.92 10.87
C VAL A 125 -17.49 -4.60 10.97
N ILE A 126 -17.07 -3.56 10.24
CA ILE A 126 -17.74 -2.25 10.23
C ILE A 126 -19.20 -2.38 9.76
N ARG A 127 -19.45 -3.17 8.72
CA ARG A 127 -20.83 -3.40 8.21
C ARG A 127 -21.70 -4.09 9.24
N VAL A 128 -21.20 -5.11 9.91
CA VAL A 128 -21.94 -5.83 10.95
C VAL A 128 -22.26 -4.91 12.13
N VAL A 129 -21.28 -4.16 12.62
CA VAL A 129 -21.42 -3.28 13.78
C VAL A 129 -22.35 -2.09 13.48
N ARG A 130 -22.20 -1.46 12.31
CA ARG A 130 -22.96 -0.25 11.97
C ARG A 130 -24.32 -0.52 11.30
N LYS A 131 -24.64 -1.78 10.99
CA LYS A 131 -25.87 -2.17 10.25
C LYS A 131 -26.11 -1.38 8.96
N ASN A 132 -25.07 -0.81 8.38
CA ASN A 132 -25.15 0.09 7.23
C ASN A 132 -24.48 -0.58 6.02
N SER A 133 -25.30 -1.02 5.06
CA SER A 133 -24.85 -1.79 3.89
C SER A 133 -24.12 -0.96 2.82
N LEU A 134 -24.22 0.38 2.88
CA LEU A 134 -23.72 1.30 1.87
C LEU A 134 -22.39 2.01 2.27
N ALA A 135 -21.78 1.58 3.37
CA ALA A 135 -20.50 2.20 3.77
C ALA A 135 -19.41 1.89 2.74
N GLU A 136 -18.89 2.92 2.07
CA GLU A 136 -17.71 2.82 1.22
C GLU A 136 -16.51 2.32 2.05
N ILE A 137 -15.58 1.64 1.40
CA ILE A 137 -14.43 1.01 2.06
C ILE A 137 -13.30 2.03 2.15
N PRO A 138 -12.81 2.41 3.36
CA PRO A 138 -11.62 3.26 3.51
C PRO A 138 -10.36 2.42 3.23
N LEU A 139 -10.04 2.19 1.94
CA LEU A 139 -8.97 1.28 1.54
C LEU A 139 -7.59 1.79 2.00
N ALA A 140 -7.28 3.04 1.69
CA ALA A 140 -5.99 3.62 2.08
C ALA A 140 -5.82 3.70 3.60
N GLY A 141 -6.89 4.04 4.34
CA GLY A 141 -6.89 4.03 5.80
C GLY A 141 -6.66 2.65 6.38
N ALA A 142 -7.33 1.63 5.86
CA ALA A 142 -7.16 0.25 6.33
C ALA A 142 -5.76 -0.30 6.03
N LEU A 143 -5.20 -0.01 4.84
CA LEU A 143 -3.85 -0.42 4.44
C LEU A 143 -2.75 0.35 5.16
N SER A 144 -3.02 1.58 5.60
CA SER A 144 -2.03 2.36 6.36
C SER A 144 -1.77 1.77 7.75
N LEU A 145 -2.74 1.09 8.37
CA LEU A 145 -2.56 0.48 9.70
C LEU A 145 -1.44 -0.57 9.73
N PRO A 146 -1.45 -1.64 8.91
CA PRO A 146 -0.36 -2.60 8.88
C PRO A 146 0.96 -1.94 8.45
N LEU A 147 0.93 -0.94 7.58
CA LEU A 147 2.13 -0.22 7.16
C LEU A 147 2.75 0.58 8.30
N ILE A 148 1.95 1.23 9.15
CA ILE A 148 2.41 1.90 10.38
C ILE A 148 3.11 0.89 11.30
N ILE A 149 2.52 -0.30 11.49
CA ILE A 149 3.10 -1.35 12.34
C ILE A 149 4.44 -1.81 11.76
N LEU A 150 4.53 -2.06 10.46
CA LEU A 150 5.75 -2.50 9.79
C LEU A 150 6.85 -1.42 9.83
N CYS A 151 6.52 -0.17 9.54
CA CYS A 151 7.47 0.94 9.64
C CYS A 151 7.92 1.16 11.10
N GLY A 152 6.99 1.07 12.05
CA GLY A 152 7.31 1.11 13.47
C GLY A 152 8.23 -0.03 13.90
N TRP A 153 7.96 -1.25 13.46
CA TRP A 153 8.84 -2.39 13.73
C TRP A 153 10.24 -2.17 13.17
N ARG A 154 10.37 -1.65 11.95
CA ARG A 154 11.68 -1.32 11.35
C ARG A 154 12.48 -0.33 12.19
N LEU A 155 11.83 0.65 12.83
CA LEU A 155 12.51 1.58 13.74
C LEU A 155 13.16 0.89 14.94
N PHE A 156 12.50 -0.14 15.50
CA PHE A 156 12.97 -0.83 16.70
C PHE A 156 13.83 -2.07 16.43
N SER A 157 13.79 -2.63 15.21
CA SER A 157 14.51 -3.85 14.84
C SER A 157 15.62 -3.55 13.84
N PRO A 158 16.89 -3.43 14.28
CA PRO A 158 18.01 -3.23 13.36
C PRO A 158 18.18 -4.45 12.44
N GLY A 159 18.39 -4.18 11.15
CA GLY A 159 18.65 -5.23 10.14
C GLY A 159 17.41 -5.75 9.42
N LYS A 160 16.22 -5.26 9.69
CA LYS A 160 15.04 -5.57 8.88
C LYS A 160 14.99 -4.63 7.66
N ASP A 161 15.25 -5.21 6.51
CA ASP A 161 15.20 -4.51 5.22
C ASP A 161 14.01 -5.01 4.40
N PHE A 162 13.15 -4.08 3.98
CA PHE A 162 11.99 -4.39 3.14
C PHE A 162 12.35 -4.61 1.67
N TYR A 163 13.61 -4.33 1.30
CA TYR A 163 14.13 -4.55 -0.05
C TYR A 163 14.77 -5.93 -0.25
N ASN A 164 14.80 -6.78 0.80
CA ASN A 164 15.40 -8.10 0.74
C ASN A 164 14.33 -9.20 0.66
N ASP A 165 14.29 -9.91 -0.47
CA ASP A 165 13.41 -11.07 -0.70
C ASP A 165 14.11 -12.43 -0.45
N ALA A 166 15.33 -12.44 0.12
CA ALA A 166 16.11 -13.68 0.30
C ALA A 166 15.37 -14.73 1.14
N TRP A 167 14.53 -14.32 2.08
CA TRP A 167 13.71 -15.23 2.86
C TRP A 167 12.67 -15.98 2.02
N LEU A 168 12.16 -15.37 0.94
CA LEU A 168 11.27 -16.04 -0.02
C LEU A 168 12.01 -17.13 -0.79
N MET A 169 13.23 -16.82 -1.26
CA MET A 169 14.08 -17.80 -1.95
C MET A 169 14.39 -18.99 -1.03
N GLN A 170 14.78 -18.73 0.22
CA GLN A 170 15.02 -19.78 1.22
C GLN A 170 13.77 -20.63 1.47
N PHE A 171 12.58 -20.03 1.53
CA PHE A 171 11.34 -20.77 1.73
C PHE A 171 11.08 -21.75 0.57
N PHE A 172 11.33 -21.35 -0.66
CA PHE A 172 11.17 -22.22 -1.82
C PHE A 172 12.25 -23.31 -1.88
N GLU A 173 13.50 -22.99 -1.57
CA GLU A 173 14.61 -23.99 -1.54
C GLU A 173 14.43 -25.05 -0.45
N THR A 174 13.81 -24.73 0.66
CA THR A 174 13.59 -25.68 1.77
C THR A 174 12.36 -26.55 1.61
N ASN A 175 11.38 -26.16 0.77
CA ASN A 175 10.10 -26.86 0.67
C ASN A 175 9.87 -27.54 -0.72
N PHE A 176 10.78 -27.36 -1.66
CA PHE A 176 10.77 -27.95 -3.00
C PHE A 176 12.14 -28.49 -3.40
#